data_19ec4e953f1155696d7bff35dcafb7be
#
_entry.id   19ec4e953f1155696d7bff35dcafb7be
#
_cell.length_a   1.000
_cell.length_b   1.000
_cell.length_c   1.000
_cell.angle_alpha   90.00
_cell.angle_beta   90.00
_cell.angle_gamma   90.00
#
_symmetry.space_group_name_H-M   'P 1'
#
loop_
_entity.id
_entity.type
_entity.pdbx_description
1 polymer ?
#
loop_
_entity_poly.entity_id
_entity_poly.type
_entity_poly.pdbx_seq_one_letter_code
_entity_poly.pdbx_strand_id
1 'polypeptide(L)'
;IDHLGTVQGEDRPGIVHRLDRDTSGLMLAAKDDDTQRALQNLIRTRTLDRRYITLVHGHIAMDEGTINTGIARSTRDRVKMAVSDDPFARQAITTFKVLERFDSTRFDDGYTLVECHLFTGRTHQIRVHMRHINHACVGDPLYGKCDARADQGLTRQFLHSWRVAFDHPVTGERIECRDELPWDLAAVLDDLAPRSLGRTAAGDEIVPQLGLLEA
;
A
#
# COMPACT_ATOMS: atom_id res chain seq x y z
N ILE A 1 8.04 -20.69 -12.21
CA ILE A 1 8.58 -21.69 -11.23
C ILE A 1 10.03 -22.01 -11.58
N ASP A 2 10.39 -22.07 -12.84
CA ASP A 2 11.75 -22.44 -13.32
C ASP A 2 12.86 -21.46 -12.89
N HIS A 3 12.52 -20.31 -12.35
CA HIS A 3 13.47 -19.31 -11.82
C HIS A 3 13.69 -19.35 -10.31
N LEU A 4 12.96 -20.22 -9.58
CA LEU A 4 12.96 -20.26 -8.11
C LEU A 4 13.97 -21.25 -7.50
N GLY A 5 14.90 -21.80 -8.28
CA GLY A 5 15.96 -22.68 -7.75
C GLY A 5 15.43 -23.91 -6.98
N THR A 6 15.96 -24.18 -5.79
CA THR A 6 15.68 -25.38 -4.98
C THR A 6 14.68 -25.15 -3.87
N VAL A 7 13.61 -24.40 -4.11
CA VAL A 7 12.55 -24.21 -3.10
C VAL A 7 11.68 -25.45 -3.03
N GLN A 8 11.68 -26.15 -1.88
CA GLN A 8 10.96 -27.41 -1.68
C GLN A 8 9.86 -27.26 -0.61
N GLY A 9 8.73 -27.93 -0.83
CA GLY A 9 7.81 -28.36 0.24
C GLY A 9 6.79 -27.36 0.75
N GLU A 10 6.60 -26.20 0.14
CA GLU A 10 5.52 -25.26 0.54
C GLU A 10 4.49 -25.07 -0.59
N ASP A 11 3.23 -24.84 -0.23
CA ASP A 11 2.15 -24.48 -1.17
C ASP A 11 2.47 -23.23 -2.01
N ARG A 12 3.47 -22.42 -1.58
CA ARG A 12 3.90 -21.17 -2.23
C ARG A 12 5.41 -21.02 -2.18
N PRO A 13 6.15 -21.81 -2.96
CA PRO A 13 7.61 -21.81 -2.95
C PRO A 13 8.17 -20.43 -3.31
N GLY A 14 9.15 -19.95 -2.51
CA GLY A 14 9.84 -18.68 -2.70
C GLY A 14 9.04 -17.42 -2.33
N ILE A 15 7.76 -17.52 -2.04
CA ILE A 15 6.95 -16.34 -1.70
C ILE A 15 7.23 -15.87 -0.27
N VAL A 16 7.74 -14.64 -0.16
CA VAL A 16 8.12 -14.03 1.13
C VAL A 16 6.95 -13.27 1.74
N HIS A 17 6.20 -12.54 0.94
CA HIS A 17 5.00 -11.80 1.33
C HIS A 17 3.97 -11.82 0.21
N ARG A 18 2.89 -11.09 0.37
CA ARG A 18 1.80 -11.05 -0.60
C ARG A 18 1.43 -9.62 -0.95
N LEU A 19 0.93 -9.43 -2.16
CA LEU A 19 0.08 -8.30 -2.55
C LEU A 19 -1.38 -8.76 -2.55
N ASP A 20 -2.30 -7.84 -2.33
CA ASP A 20 -3.72 -8.12 -2.54
C ASP A 20 -4.01 -8.26 -4.04
N ARG A 21 -5.09 -8.94 -4.39
CA ARG A 21 -5.58 -8.95 -5.76
C ARG A 21 -5.75 -7.49 -6.23
N ASP A 22 -5.31 -7.21 -7.44
CA ASP A 22 -5.37 -5.91 -8.11
C ASP A 22 -4.50 -4.80 -7.47
N THR A 23 -3.66 -5.11 -6.47
CA THR A 23 -2.57 -4.25 -6.02
C THR A 23 -1.35 -4.46 -6.90
N SER A 24 -0.82 -3.39 -7.48
CA SER A 24 0.37 -3.40 -8.33
C SER A 24 1.67 -3.19 -7.54
N GLY A 25 2.81 -3.39 -8.21
CA GLY A 25 4.12 -3.04 -7.69
C GLY A 25 4.97 -4.21 -7.20
N LEU A 26 5.96 -3.88 -6.39
CA LEU A 26 7.05 -4.75 -5.99
C LEU A 26 6.61 -5.87 -5.04
N MET A 27 7.07 -7.09 -5.33
CA MET A 27 6.95 -8.26 -4.47
C MET A 27 8.28 -9.01 -4.42
N LEU A 28 8.70 -9.43 -3.22
CA LEU A 28 9.90 -10.24 -3.04
C LEU A 28 9.61 -11.72 -3.22
N ALA A 29 10.48 -12.39 -3.97
CA ALA A 29 10.53 -13.84 -4.07
C ALA A 29 11.96 -14.33 -3.82
N ALA A 30 12.11 -15.36 -2.99
CA ALA A 30 13.37 -16.01 -2.73
C ALA A 30 13.62 -17.11 -3.77
N LYS A 31 14.89 -17.38 -4.09
CA LYS A 31 15.29 -18.44 -5.02
C LYS A 31 15.61 -19.77 -4.32
N ASP A 32 15.74 -19.75 -3.02
CA ASP A 32 16.01 -20.92 -2.18
C ASP A 32 15.34 -20.79 -0.80
N ASP A 33 15.25 -21.90 -0.06
CA ASP A 33 14.55 -22.00 1.22
C ASP A 33 15.23 -21.21 2.33
N ASP A 34 16.56 -21.14 2.35
CA ASP A 34 17.29 -20.41 3.40
C ASP A 34 17.11 -18.92 3.25
N THR A 35 17.19 -18.41 2.01
CA THR A 35 16.87 -17.02 1.69
C THR A 35 15.39 -16.70 1.99
N GLN A 36 14.47 -17.62 1.69
CA GLN A 36 13.05 -17.42 2.00
C GLN A 36 12.84 -17.23 3.50
N ARG A 37 13.39 -18.13 4.35
CA ARG A 37 13.30 -18.03 5.81
C ARG A 37 13.96 -16.76 6.33
N ALA A 38 15.10 -16.38 5.80
CA ALA A 38 15.81 -15.17 6.20
C ALA A 38 14.99 -13.90 5.87
N LEU A 39 14.43 -13.79 4.66
CA LEU A 39 13.57 -12.67 4.27
C LEU A 39 12.25 -12.63 5.06
N GLN A 40 11.64 -13.78 5.35
CA GLN A 40 10.48 -13.86 6.24
C GLN A 40 10.81 -13.39 7.66
N ASN A 41 12.05 -13.65 8.12
CA ASN A 41 12.52 -13.12 9.40
C ASN A 41 12.63 -11.61 9.42
N LEU A 42 13.07 -10.96 8.33
CA LEU A 42 13.09 -9.49 8.21
C LEU A 42 11.68 -8.90 8.35
N ILE A 43 10.64 -9.59 7.82
CA ILE A 43 9.25 -9.18 8.03
C ILE A 43 8.85 -9.33 9.51
N ARG A 44 9.23 -10.44 10.15
CA ARG A 44 8.91 -10.72 11.55
C ARG A 44 9.58 -9.72 12.49
N THR A 45 10.82 -9.34 12.21
CA THR A 45 11.59 -8.34 12.97
C THR A 45 11.27 -6.90 12.58
N ARG A 46 10.40 -6.68 11.54
CA ARG A 46 9.99 -5.37 11.02
C ARG A 46 11.15 -4.55 10.45
N THR A 47 12.17 -5.22 9.92
CA THR A 47 13.34 -4.59 9.29
C THR A 47 13.24 -4.55 7.77
N LEU A 48 12.24 -5.20 7.17
CA LEU A 48 11.91 -5.06 5.76
C LEU A 48 11.07 -3.78 5.56
N ASP A 49 11.65 -2.75 4.93
CA ASP A 49 10.97 -1.51 4.59
C ASP A 49 10.11 -1.72 3.34
N ARG A 50 8.78 -1.64 3.50
CA ARG A 50 7.78 -1.80 2.42
C ARG A 50 6.90 -0.57 2.40
N ARG A 51 6.96 0.18 1.30
CA ARG A 51 6.20 1.41 1.14
C ARG A 51 5.26 1.33 -0.03
N TYR A 52 4.10 1.90 0.15
CA TYR A 52 2.99 1.87 -0.79
C TYR A 52 2.51 3.28 -1.05
N ILE A 53 2.13 3.56 -2.29
CA ILE A 53 1.40 4.77 -2.66
C ILE A 53 -0.09 4.43 -2.75
N THR A 54 -0.92 5.27 -2.16
CA THR A 54 -2.38 5.17 -2.25
C THR A 54 -3.00 6.55 -2.38
N LEU A 55 -4.02 6.67 -3.22
CA LEU A 55 -4.92 7.81 -3.27
C LEU A 55 -6.16 7.46 -2.44
N VAL A 56 -6.56 8.35 -1.55
CA VAL A 56 -7.72 8.13 -0.67
C VAL A 56 -8.74 9.24 -0.80
N HIS A 57 -10.00 8.94 -0.51
CA HIS A 57 -11.10 9.91 -0.51
C HIS A 57 -10.97 10.91 0.64
N GLY A 58 -11.25 12.18 0.33
CA GLY A 58 -11.28 13.28 1.29
C GLY A 58 -9.89 13.76 1.72
N HIS A 59 -9.86 14.78 2.57
CA HIS A 59 -8.64 15.40 3.04
C HIS A 59 -8.23 14.83 4.40
N ILE A 60 -7.09 14.16 4.48
CA ILE A 60 -6.44 13.84 5.75
C ILE A 60 -5.84 15.13 6.29
N ALA A 61 -6.27 15.55 7.47
CA ALA A 61 -5.87 16.85 8.04
C ALA A 61 -4.40 16.91 8.49
N MET A 62 -3.89 15.79 9.04
CA MET A 62 -2.49 15.69 9.50
C MET A 62 -1.57 15.24 8.36
N ASP A 63 -0.35 15.77 8.31
CA ASP A 63 0.63 15.41 7.27
C ASP A 63 1.25 14.02 7.49
N GLU A 64 1.22 13.51 8.71
CA GLU A 64 1.69 12.16 9.03
C GLU A 64 0.90 11.54 10.18
N GLY A 65 0.94 10.22 10.28
CA GLY A 65 0.27 9.53 11.37
C GLY A 65 0.60 8.05 11.45
N THR A 66 0.14 7.44 12.54
CA THR A 66 0.28 5.99 12.79
C THR A 66 -1.07 5.39 13.12
N ILE A 67 -1.43 4.32 12.40
CA ILE A 67 -2.61 3.50 12.67
C ILE A 67 -2.11 2.18 13.26
N ASN A 68 -2.43 1.94 14.54
CA ASN A 68 -2.04 0.74 15.28
C ASN A 68 -3.30 0.11 15.87
N THR A 69 -3.79 -0.94 15.23
CA THR A 69 -5.06 -1.60 15.58
C THR A 69 -4.94 -3.11 15.47
N GLY A 70 -5.91 -3.83 16.01
CA GLY A 70 -6.14 -5.23 15.67
C GLY A 70 -6.87 -5.34 14.33
N ILE A 71 -6.52 -6.32 13.49
CA ILE A 71 -7.29 -6.67 12.29
C ILE A 71 -7.75 -8.12 12.42
N ALA A 72 -9.05 -8.33 12.21
CA ALA A 72 -9.69 -9.64 12.16
C ALA A 72 -10.58 -9.77 10.93
N ARG A 73 -11.08 -10.97 10.67
CA ARG A 73 -12.11 -11.19 9.64
C ARG A 73 -13.40 -10.51 10.07
N SER A 74 -14.04 -9.79 9.17
CA SER A 74 -15.32 -9.13 9.46
C SER A 74 -16.39 -10.16 9.86
N THR A 75 -17.13 -9.86 10.91
CA THR A 75 -18.26 -10.67 11.35
C THR A 75 -19.51 -10.49 10.47
N ARG A 76 -19.57 -9.35 9.75
CA ARG A 76 -20.71 -9.01 8.88
C ARG A 76 -20.53 -9.49 7.44
N ASP A 77 -19.29 -9.53 6.97
CA ASP A 77 -18.95 -9.92 5.60
C ASP A 77 -17.63 -10.72 5.61
N ARG A 78 -17.74 -12.02 5.37
CA ARG A 78 -16.58 -12.94 5.44
C ARG A 78 -15.51 -12.70 4.37
N VAL A 79 -15.81 -11.94 3.32
CA VAL A 79 -14.83 -11.55 2.30
C VAL A 79 -13.94 -10.41 2.80
N LYS A 80 -14.44 -9.61 3.76
CA LYS A 80 -13.76 -8.42 4.28
C LYS A 80 -12.97 -8.70 5.56
N MET A 81 -11.94 -7.90 5.74
CA MET A 81 -11.28 -7.72 7.03
C MET A 81 -11.80 -6.45 7.69
N ALA A 82 -11.67 -6.33 9.01
CA ALA A 82 -12.08 -5.15 9.76
C ALA A 82 -11.12 -4.89 10.92
N VAL A 83 -11.03 -3.62 11.34
CA VAL A 83 -10.44 -3.28 12.64
C VAL A 83 -11.30 -3.89 13.74
N SER A 84 -10.66 -4.48 14.73
CA SER A 84 -11.33 -5.19 15.80
C SER A 84 -10.54 -5.10 17.10
N ASP A 85 -11.24 -4.89 18.20
CA ASP A 85 -10.72 -4.93 19.57
C ASP A 85 -10.76 -6.37 20.17
N ASP A 86 -11.13 -7.36 19.37
CA ASP A 86 -11.13 -8.77 19.78
C ASP A 86 -9.72 -9.18 20.24
N PRO A 87 -9.57 -9.83 21.38
CA PRO A 87 -8.25 -10.30 21.89
C PRO A 87 -7.49 -11.21 20.91
N PHE A 88 -8.18 -11.85 19.96
CA PHE A 88 -7.59 -12.71 18.92
C PHE A 88 -7.32 -11.92 17.62
N ALA A 89 -7.69 -10.64 17.52
CA ALA A 89 -7.35 -9.83 16.38
C ALA A 89 -5.83 -9.65 16.27
N ARG A 90 -5.32 -9.75 15.06
CA ARG A 90 -3.87 -9.68 14.81
C ARG A 90 -3.42 -8.23 14.73
N GLN A 91 -2.47 -7.84 15.59
CA GLN A 91 -1.90 -6.48 15.56
C GLN A 91 -1.44 -6.10 14.15
N ALA A 92 -1.83 -4.90 13.74
CA ALA A 92 -1.50 -4.30 12.48
C ALA A 92 -1.00 -2.86 12.71
N ILE A 93 0.15 -2.50 12.12
CA ILE A 93 0.76 -1.19 12.26
C ILE A 93 1.10 -0.66 10.88
N THR A 94 0.54 0.50 10.56
CA THR A 94 0.82 1.28 9.34
C THR A 94 1.12 2.71 9.73
N THR A 95 2.25 3.26 9.32
CA THR A 95 2.46 4.71 9.35
C THR A 95 2.16 5.28 7.98
N PHE A 96 1.76 6.55 7.93
CA PHE A 96 1.50 7.22 6.67
C PHE A 96 2.09 8.64 6.66
N LYS A 97 2.42 9.10 5.46
CA LYS A 97 2.76 10.50 5.16
C LYS A 97 1.86 10.99 4.03
N VAL A 98 1.26 12.13 4.21
CA VAL A 98 0.54 12.82 3.13
C VAL A 98 1.56 13.39 2.18
N LEU A 99 1.34 13.19 0.89
CA LEU A 99 2.20 13.71 -0.18
C LEU A 99 1.60 14.94 -0.83
N GLU A 100 0.30 14.87 -1.16
CA GLU A 100 -0.40 15.93 -1.85
C GLU A 100 -1.90 15.86 -1.53
N ARG A 101 -2.60 17.01 -1.57
CA ARG A 101 -4.06 17.08 -1.42
C ARG A 101 -4.65 17.71 -2.67
N PHE A 102 -5.83 17.24 -3.07
CA PHE A 102 -6.54 17.70 -4.26
C PHE A 102 -7.92 18.22 -3.88
N ASP A 103 -8.24 19.41 -4.35
CA ASP A 103 -9.49 20.09 -3.99
C ASP A 103 -10.75 19.25 -4.30
N SER A 104 -11.78 19.54 -3.56
CA SER A 104 -13.09 18.91 -3.69
C SER A 104 -13.86 19.45 -4.90
N THR A 105 -14.86 18.69 -5.34
CA THR A 105 -15.83 19.14 -6.33
C THR A 105 -17.25 18.87 -5.83
N ARG A 106 -18.24 19.24 -6.61
CA ARG A 106 -19.65 18.88 -6.32
C ARG A 106 -19.90 17.34 -6.34
N PHE A 107 -18.95 16.55 -6.80
CA PHE A 107 -19.09 15.10 -6.97
C PHE A 107 -18.21 14.28 -6.00
N ASP A 108 -17.25 14.93 -5.33
CA ASP A 108 -16.31 14.27 -4.42
C ASP A 108 -15.87 15.24 -3.30
N ASP A 109 -15.39 14.67 -2.19
CA ASP A 109 -14.89 15.39 -1.02
C ASP A 109 -13.40 15.77 -1.13
N GLY A 110 -12.85 15.79 -2.36
CA GLY A 110 -11.41 15.90 -2.59
C GLY A 110 -10.67 14.58 -2.35
N TYR A 111 -9.34 14.62 -2.49
CA TYR A 111 -8.48 13.44 -2.35
C TYR A 111 -7.20 13.78 -1.62
N THR A 112 -6.58 12.74 -1.08
CA THR A 112 -5.24 12.82 -0.49
C THR A 112 -4.36 11.71 -1.06
N LEU A 113 -3.22 12.06 -1.63
CA LEU A 113 -2.16 11.13 -2.01
C LEU A 113 -1.29 10.83 -0.80
N VAL A 114 -1.05 9.57 -0.51
CA VAL A 114 -0.44 9.10 0.74
C VAL A 114 0.62 8.06 0.46
N GLU A 115 1.79 8.18 1.11
CA GLU A 115 2.71 7.07 1.26
C GLU A 115 2.40 6.31 2.56
N CYS A 116 2.22 5.00 2.47
CA CYS A 116 2.02 4.10 3.61
C CYS A 116 3.25 3.23 3.82
N HIS A 117 3.78 3.16 5.04
CA HIS A 117 4.83 2.24 5.45
C HIS A 117 4.25 1.10 6.30
N LEU A 118 4.48 -0.15 5.88
CA LEU A 118 3.97 -1.35 6.55
C LEU A 118 4.99 -1.95 7.51
N PHE A 119 4.74 -1.90 8.81
CA PHE A 119 5.47 -2.67 9.83
C PHE A 119 4.96 -4.09 9.99
N THR A 120 3.72 -4.35 9.63
CA THR A 120 3.06 -5.65 9.60
C THR A 120 2.45 -5.90 8.22
N GLY A 121 2.01 -7.13 7.91
CA GLY A 121 1.41 -7.46 6.61
C GLY A 121 0.15 -8.31 6.79
N ARG A 122 -0.94 -7.71 7.31
CA ARG A 122 -2.22 -8.39 7.41
C ARG A 122 -3.00 -8.27 6.09
N THR A 123 -3.88 -9.21 5.83
CA THR A 123 -4.76 -9.18 4.65
C THR A 123 -5.49 -7.84 4.58
N HIS A 124 -5.42 -7.16 3.43
CA HIS A 124 -6.03 -5.86 3.16
C HIS A 124 -5.63 -4.73 4.13
N GLN A 125 -4.47 -4.81 4.78
CA GLN A 125 -4.13 -3.95 5.92
C GLN A 125 -4.26 -2.45 5.61
N ILE A 126 -3.61 -1.93 4.55
CA ILE A 126 -3.69 -0.50 4.20
C ILE A 126 -5.13 -0.11 3.91
N ARG A 127 -5.84 -0.89 3.13
CA ARG A 127 -7.24 -0.63 2.72
C ARG A 127 -8.17 -0.55 3.93
N VAL A 128 -8.01 -1.48 4.88
CA VAL A 128 -8.78 -1.51 6.14
C VAL A 128 -8.42 -0.33 7.04
N HIS A 129 -7.13 -0.01 7.17
CA HIS A 129 -6.65 1.09 7.98
C HIS A 129 -7.11 2.45 7.43
N MET A 130 -6.98 2.69 6.13
CA MET A 130 -7.46 3.92 5.49
C MET A 130 -8.99 4.04 5.64
N ARG A 131 -9.73 2.96 5.43
CA ARG A 131 -11.18 2.94 5.69
C ARG A 131 -11.52 3.22 7.15
N HIS A 132 -10.74 2.71 8.10
CA HIS A 132 -10.95 2.91 9.53
C HIS A 132 -10.86 4.39 9.95
N ILE A 133 -9.94 5.13 9.34
CA ILE A 133 -9.83 6.59 9.55
C ILE A 133 -10.72 7.41 8.61
N ASN A 134 -11.72 6.79 7.97
CA ASN A 134 -12.71 7.37 7.05
C ASN A 134 -12.15 7.88 5.71
N HIS A 135 -10.96 7.43 5.31
CA HIS A 135 -10.32 7.77 4.04
C HIS A 135 -10.08 6.50 3.22
N ALA A 136 -11.14 5.88 2.71
CA ALA A 136 -11.00 4.66 1.89
C ALA A 136 -10.16 4.91 0.63
N CYS A 137 -9.42 3.88 0.18
CA CYS A 137 -8.69 3.96 -1.08
C CYS A 137 -9.66 4.19 -2.25
N VAL A 138 -9.30 5.08 -3.18
CA VAL A 138 -10.05 5.36 -4.40
C VAL A 138 -10.10 4.09 -5.26
N GLY A 139 -11.25 3.81 -5.86
CA GLY A 139 -11.47 2.62 -6.70
C GLY A 139 -11.53 1.29 -5.95
N ASP A 140 -11.49 1.28 -4.61
CA ASP A 140 -11.51 0.02 -3.86
C ASP A 140 -12.89 -0.65 -3.91
N PRO A 141 -13.04 -1.81 -4.59
CA PRO A 141 -14.33 -2.47 -4.77
C PRO A 141 -14.90 -3.09 -3.49
N LEU A 142 -14.07 -3.26 -2.43
CA LEU A 142 -14.51 -3.86 -1.18
C LEU A 142 -14.75 -2.83 -0.06
N TYR A 143 -13.90 -1.80 0.01
CA TYR A 143 -13.88 -0.85 1.12
C TYR A 143 -14.20 0.58 0.70
N GLY A 144 -14.22 0.87 -0.62
CA GLY A 144 -14.49 2.18 -1.21
C GLY A 144 -15.95 2.61 -1.17
N LYS A 145 -16.21 3.75 -1.80
CA LYS A 145 -17.56 4.33 -1.92
C LYS A 145 -18.39 3.68 -3.02
N CYS A 146 -17.77 2.94 -3.96
CA CYS A 146 -18.39 2.34 -5.15
C CYS A 146 -19.13 3.38 -6.02
N ASP A 147 -18.58 4.57 -6.16
CA ASP A 147 -19.07 5.64 -7.03
C ASP A 147 -18.05 5.91 -8.13
N ALA A 148 -18.37 5.54 -9.37
CA ALA A 148 -17.44 5.63 -10.50
C ALA A 148 -16.88 7.03 -10.74
N ARG A 149 -17.61 8.10 -10.39
CA ARG A 149 -17.11 9.49 -10.51
C ARG A 149 -16.15 9.83 -9.40
N ALA A 150 -16.52 9.52 -8.16
CA ALA A 150 -15.63 9.72 -7.01
C ALA A 150 -14.43 8.77 -7.05
N ASP A 151 -14.55 7.60 -7.68
CA ASP A 151 -13.47 6.63 -7.85
C ASP A 151 -12.59 6.92 -9.09
N GLN A 152 -12.73 8.10 -9.73
CA GLN A 152 -11.93 8.54 -10.90
C GLN A 152 -11.92 7.51 -12.04
N GLY A 153 -13.01 6.77 -12.22
CA GLY A 153 -13.13 5.71 -13.23
C GLY A 153 -12.34 4.42 -12.92
N LEU A 154 -11.67 4.33 -11.79
CA LEU A 154 -10.95 3.13 -11.40
C LEU A 154 -11.90 2.00 -11.02
N THR A 155 -11.53 0.78 -11.41
CA THR A 155 -12.23 -0.47 -11.05
C THR A 155 -11.44 -1.34 -10.08
N ARG A 156 -10.28 -0.83 -9.63
CA ARG A 156 -9.39 -1.43 -8.64
C ARG A 156 -8.92 -0.39 -7.65
N GLN A 157 -8.48 -0.82 -6.48
CA GLN A 157 -7.92 0.07 -5.48
C GLN A 157 -6.70 0.84 -6.02
N PHE A 158 -6.65 2.15 -5.83
CA PHE A 158 -5.44 2.93 -6.01
C PHE A 158 -4.45 2.56 -4.89
N LEU A 159 -3.71 1.48 -5.13
CA LEU A 159 -2.71 0.96 -4.19
C LEU A 159 -1.57 0.32 -4.96
N HIS A 160 -0.34 0.78 -4.71
CA HIS A 160 0.86 0.37 -5.41
C HIS A 160 2.03 0.21 -4.44
N SER A 161 2.69 -0.96 -4.48
CA SER A 161 3.92 -1.23 -3.73
C SER A 161 5.11 -0.60 -4.45
N TRP A 162 5.41 0.66 -4.16
CA TRP A 162 6.34 1.46 -4.94
C TRP A 162 7.80 1.32 -4.51
N ARG A 163 8.06 0.95 -3.22
CA ARG A 163 9.43 0.83 -2.71
C ARG A 163 9.55 -0.34 -1.74
N VAL A 164 10.62 -1.13 -1.93
CA VAL A 164 11.04 -2.18 -1.00
C VAL A 164 12.52 -2.01 -0.74
N ALA A 165 12.93 -1.98 0.54
CA ALA A 165 14.32 -1.86 0.91
C ALA A 165 14.66 -2.73 2.13
N PHE A 166 15.85 -3.35 2.11
CA PHE A 166 16.34 -4.20 3.22
C PHE A 166 17.85 -4.45 3.06
N ASP A 167 18.49 -4.89 4.13
CA ASP A 167 19.85 -5.39 4.06
C ASP A 167 19.80 -6.90 3.76
N HIS A 168 20.51 -7.32 2.69
CA HIS A 168 20.48 -8.70 2.23
C HIS A 168 20.95 -9.65 3.34
N PRO A 169 20.15 -10.65 3.76
CA PRO A 169 20.40 -11.40 5.00
C PRO A 169 21.67 -12.26 4.98
N VAL A 170 22.24 -12.51 3.80
CA VAL A 170 23.47 -13.30 3.66
C VAL A 170 24.68 -12.40 3.39
N THR A 171 24.57 -11.43 2.48
CA THR A 171 25.69 -10.56 2.07
C THR A 171 25.82 -9.27 2.88
N GLY A 172 24.76 -8.84 3.56
CA GLY A 172 24.68 -7.56 4.25
C GLY A 172 24.55 -6.36 3.31
N GLU A 173 24.50 -6.57 2.00
CA GLU A 173 24.37 -5.51 1.02
C GLU A 173 22.99 -4.85 1.12
N ARG A 174 22.96 -3.50 1.08
CA ARG A 174 21.71 -2.74 1.02
C ARG A 174 21.04 -2.91 -0.34
N ILE A 175 19.85 -3.51 -0.34
CA ILE A 175 19.00 -3.62 -1.52
C ILE A 175 17.87 -2.60 -1.39
N GLU A 176 17.68 -1.80 -2.42
CA GLU A 176 16.56 -0.90 -2.57
C GLU A 176 16.03 -0.98 -4.00
N CYS A 177 14.74 -1.29 -4.12
CA CYS A 177 14.02 -1.31 -5.38
C CYS A 177 12.88 -0.30 -5.32
N ARG A 178 12.65 0.40 -6.44
CA ARG A 178 11.52 1.31 -6.64
C ARG A 178 10.80 0.93 -7.93
N ASP A 179 9.51 1.18 -7.98
CA ASP A 179 8.64 0.93 -9.12
C ASP A 179 7.73 2.14 -9.33
N GLU A 180 7.66 2.61 -10.56
CA GLU A 180 6.82 3.74 -10.94
C GLU A 180 5.34 3.34 -10.92
N LEU A 181 4.44 4.31 -10.80
CA LEU A 181 3.02 4.04 -10.87
C LEU A 181 2.66 3.45 -12.23
N PRO A 182 1.82 2.40 -12.29
CA PRO A 182 1.29 1.92 -13.55
C PRO A 182 0.39 2.99 -14.19
N TRP A 183 0.30 2.95 -15.51
CA TRP A 183 -0.33 3.98 -16.33
C TRP A 183 -1.74 4.40 -15.88
N ASP A 184 -2.56 3.46 -15.40
CA ASP A 184 -3.93 3.71 -14.96
C ASP A 184 -3.99 4.52 -13.66
N LEU A 185 -3.02 4.34 -12.76
CA LEU A 185 -2.91 5.14 -11.54
C LEU A 185 -2.23 6.48 -11.80
N ALA A 186 -1.21 6.52 -12.66
CA ALA A 186 -0.55 7.75 -13.06
C ALA A 186 -1.53 8.71 -13.74
N ALA A 187 -2.34 8.22 -14.69
CA ALA A 187 -3.35 9.02 -15.38
C ALA A 187 -4.35 9.69 -14.43
N VAL A 188 -4.74 9.02 -13.34
CA VAL A 188 -5.61 9.65 -12.32
C VAL A 188 -4.93 10.83 -11.65
N LEU A 189 -3.63 10.76 -11.35
CA LEU A 189 -2.90 11.86 -10.73
C LEU A 189 -2.70 13.02 -11.73
N ASP A 190 -2.44 12.72 -13.01
CA ASP A 190 -2.37 13.72 -14.08
C ASP A 190 -3.70 14.45 -14.23
N ASP A 191 -4.83 13.73 -14.21
CA ASP A 191 -6.18 14.33 -14.28
C ASP A 191 -6.50 15.18 -13.02
N LEU A 192 -5.94 14.83 -11.86
CA LEU A 192 -6.11 15.58 -10.61
C LEU A 192 -5.14 16.76 -10.47
N ALA A 193 -4.06 16.83 -11.24
CA ALA A 193 -3.03 17.88 -11.10
C ALA A 193 -3.60 19.32 -11.11
N PRO A 194 -4.60 19.70 -11.93
CA PRO A 194 -5.20 21.03 -11.87
C PRO A 194 -5.95 21.36 -10.57
N ARG A 195 -6.21 20.34 -9.76
CA ARG A 195 -6.92 20.44 -8.46
C ARG A 195 -5.96 20.40 -7.25
N SER A 196 -4.65 20.41 -7.51
CA SER A 196 -3.64 20.35 -6.43
C SER A 196 -3.79 21.54 -5.48
N LEU A 197 -3.81 21.25 -4.20
CA LEU A 197 -3.72 22.23 -3.10
C LEU A 197 -2.28 22.40 -2.61
N GLY A 198 -1.32 21.81 -3.32
CA GLY A 198 0.10 21.80 -3.00
C GLY A 198 0.57 20.51 -2.36
N ARG A 199 1.87 20.26 -2.55
CA ARG A 199 2.58 19.11 -1.96
C ARG A 199 3.09 19.44 -0.55
N THR A 200 3.23 18.41 0.25
CA THR A 200 3.99 18.49 1.51
C THR A 200 5.49 18.34 1.20
N ALA A 201 6.37 18.55 2.19
CA ALA A 201 7.80 18.28 2.03
C ALA A 201 8.08 16.81 1.62
N ALA A 202 7.31 15.85 2.12
CA ALA A 202 7.41 14.45 1.70
C ALA A 202 6.91 14.27 0.25
N GLY A 203 5.89 15.03 -0.17
CA GLY A 203 5.40 15.05 -1.53
C GLY A 203 6.43 15.57 -2.52
N ASP A 204 7.13 16.64 -2.19
CA ASP A 204 8.20 17.20 -3.04
C ASP A 204 9.36 16.21 -3.23
N GLU A 205 9.64 15.36 -2.24
CA GLU A 205 10.66 14.32 -2.33
C GLU A 205 10.20 13.10 -3.13
N ILE A 206 8.96 12.64 -2.93
CA ILE A 206 8.50 11.32 -3.39
C ILE A 206 7.78 11.39 -4.73
N VAL A 207 6.90 12.38 -4.95
CA VAL A 207 6.05 12.44 -6.15
C VAL A 207 6.86 12.47 -7.46
N PRO A 208 8.01 13.17 -7.57
CA PRO A 208 8.84 13.13 -8.78
C PRO A 208 9.39 11.73 -9.13
N GLN A 209 9.40 10.81 -8.17
CA GLN A 209 9.92 9.45 -8.35
C GLN A 209 8.83 8.46 -8.81
N LEU A 210 7.59 8.89 -8.95
CA LEU A 210 6.44 8.04 -9.27
C LEU A 210 6.19 7.88 -10.77
N GLY A 211 7.03 8.48 -11.64
CA GLY A 211 6.92 8.35 -13.09
C GLY A 211 5.73 9.12 -13.67
N LEU A 212 5.29 10.19 -13.01
CA LEU A 212 4.25 11.07 -13.56
C LEU A 212 4.81 11.88 -14.73
N LEU A 213 3.99 12.15 -15.73
CA LEU A 213 4.35 13.06 -16.81
C LEU A 213 4.58 14.45 -16.19
N GLU A 214 5.78 15.02 -16.41
CA GLU A 214 6.03 16.42 -16.04
C GLU A 214 5.04 17.30 -16.81
N ALA A 215 4.21 18.03 -16.06
CA ALA A 215 3.24 18.98 -16.63
C ALA A 215 3.92 20.28 -17.05
#